data_ac1f861eb80d59bb129a178fa44485e9
#
_entry.id   ac1f861eb80d59bb129a178fa44485e9
#
_cell.length_a   1.000
_cell.length_b   1.000
_cell.length_c   1.000
_cell.angle_alpha   90.00
_cell.angle_beta   90.00
_cell.angle_gamma   90.00
#
_symmetry.space_group_name_H-M   'P 1'
#
loop_
_entity.id
_entity.type
_entity.pdbx_description
1 polymer ?
#
loop_
_entity_poly.entity_id
_entity_poly.type
_entity_poly.pdbx_seq_one_letter_code
_entity_poly.pdbx_strand_id
1 'polypeptide(L)'
;MSYEQEPEDGPYTRWVQSTIQNPRKAYRAMFYVAAIFFIVTTLFPFYWLLVLALTPLARISNMGLVPKGFNPGSFVEMFQLLPFHRYMFNSIAIALTTTVIVLFIGSFAGYAFGRLEFRGRTGLLLLLLAISYFPPAAFILPLFNFFTGNVSVLGVSSPSWFNTPGALVTPFSGLYMPLTIFILTTFYGQIPDGLEDAARVEGATRIGALFRVIMPLSAPGVATAGVLTFISVYNEFFFSFLMTDGQAQHWAPIVWGILNYQGQFQAYYNLMAAASIVGVLPVAVLVVIAQERIVSGLTAGALKE
;
A
#
# COMPACT_ATOMS: atom_id res chain seq x y z
N MET A 1 34.18 -67.42 9.61
CA MET A 1 33.63 -66.16 10.14
C MET A 1 33.80 -65.13 9.05
N SER A 2 32.76 -64.94 8.26
CA SER A 2 32.68 -63.90 7.22
C SER A 2 32.23 -62.61 7.88
N TYR A 3 33.12 -61.61 7.89
CA TYR A 3 32.74 -60.24 8.28
C TYR A 3 31.81 -59.68 7.18
N GLU A 4 30.52 -59.55 7.46
CA GLU A 4 29.64 -58.73 6.69
C GLU A 4 30.13 -57.28 6.83
N GLN A 5 30.64 -56.74 5.72
CA GLN A 5 30.92 -55.30 5.62
C GLN A 5 29.55 -54.60 5.65
N GLU A 6 29.30 -53.82 6.70
CA GLU A 6 28.15 -52.89 6.71
C GLU A 6 28.24 -51.98 5.45
N PRO A 7 27.14 -51.84 4.74
CA PRO A 7 27.13 -50.97 3.54
C PRO A 7 27.51 -49.55 3.95
N GLU A 8 28.54 -48.98 3.31
CA GLU A 8 28.94 -47.58 3.54
C GLU A 8 27.72 -46.69 3.37
N ASP A 9 27.36 -45.98 4.44
CA ASP A 9 26.26 -45.03 4.43
C ASP A 9 26.43 -44.00 3.30
N GLY A 10 25.52 -44.01 2.36
CA GLY A 10 25.51 -43.07 1.26
C GLY A 10 25.37 -41.62 1.76
N PRO A 11 25.72 -40.62 0.94
CA PRO A 11 25.64 -39.20 1.34
C PRO A 11 24.26 -38.77 1.85
N TYR A 12 23.20 -39.40 1.36
CA TYR A 12 21.83 -39.18 1.83
C TYR A 12 21.60 -39.72 3.25
N THR A 13 22.07 -40.93 3.55
CA THR A 13 21.94 -41.58 4.86
C THR A 13 22.71 -40.81 5.93
N ARG A 14 23.92 -40.37 5.60
CA ARG A 14 24.73 -39.48 6.47
C ARG A 14 24.06 -38.15 6.74
N TRP A 15 23.43 -37.55 5.72
CA TRP A 15 22.69 -36.32 5.90
C TRP A 15 21.45 -36.51 6.80
N VAL A 16 20.66 -37.58 6.59
CA VAL A 16 19.49 -37.92 7.43
C VAL A 16 19.92 -38.15 8.88
N GLN A 17 20.96 -38.96 9.14
CA GLN A 17 21.46 -39.19 10.48
C GLN A 17 21.96 -37.92 11.16
N SER A 18 22.68 -37.06 10.43
CA SER A 18 23.17 -35.78 10.95
C SER A 18 22.02 -34.81 11.25
N THR A 19 20.87 -34.95 10.54
CA THR A 19 19.68 -34.15 10.71
C THR A 19 18.88 -34.61 11.94
N ILE A 20 18.79 -35.91 12.16
CA ILE A 20 18.14 -36.47 13.37
C ILE A 20 18.95 -36.07 14.63
N GLN A 21 20.26 -36.07 14.56
CA GLN A 21 21.12 -35.66 15.68
C GLN A 21 21.11 -34.14 15.92
N ASN A 22 20.92 -33.34 14.87
CA ASN A 22 20.86 -31.88 14.94
C ASN A 22 19.66 -31.29 14.19
N PRO A 23 18.46 -31.33 14.77
CA PRO A 23 17.22 -30.87 14.12
C PRO A 23 17.29 -29.41 13.66
N ARG A 24 18.11 -28.58 14.34
CA ARG A 24 18.32 -27.17 13.94
C ARG A 24 18.93 -27.02 12.53
N LYS A 25 19.71 -28.00 12.04
CA LYS A 25 20.25 -27.99 10.67
C LYS A 25 19.16 -28.15 9.62
N ALA A 26 18.21 -29.09 9.88
CA ALA A 26 17.08 -29.30 8.99
C ALA A 26 16.18 -28.06 8.94
N TYR A 27 15.82 -27.49 10.10
CA TYR A 27 15.01 -26.27 10.15
C TYR A 27 15.68 -25.10 9.43
N ARG A 28 17.00 -24.93 9.56
CA ARG A 28 17.73 -23.91 8.79
C ARG A 28 17.69 -24.17 7.28
N ALA A 29 17.91 -25.41 6.85
CA ALA A 29 17.85 -25.76 5.43
C ALA A 29 16.44 -25.52 4.87
N MET A 30 15.39 -25.96 5.57
CA MET A 30 14.01 -25.69 5.20
C MET A 30 13.70 -24.18 5.15
N PHE A 31 14.19 -23.43 6.14
CA PHE A 31 14.03 -21.97 6.17
C PHE A 31 14.67 -21.31 4.95
N TYR A 32 15.93 -21.67 4.62
CA TYR A 32 16.60 -21.07 3.45
C TYR A 32 15.93 -21.47 2.13
N VAL A 33 15.49 -22.72 1.99
CA VAL A 33 14.75 -23.17 0.79
C VAL A 33 13.44 -22.39 0.66
N ALA A 34 12.68 -22.28 1.74
CA ALA A 34 11.43 -21.50 1.75
C ALA A 34 11.72 -20.02 1.48
N ALA A 35 12.71 -19.44 2.14
CA ALA A 35 13.06 -18.03 1.95
C ALA A 35 13.49 -17.74 0.50
N ILE A 36 14.34 -18.58 -0.10
CA ILE A 36 14.76 -18.43 -1.50
C ILE A 36 13.54 -18.56 -2.42
N PHE A 37 12.69 -19.57 -2.21
CA PHE A 37 11.48 -19.77 -2.99
C PHE A 37 10.59 -18.52 -2.96
N PHE A 38 10.29 -17.98 -1.76
CA PHE A 38 9.47 -16.78 -1.63
C PHE A 38 10.14 -15.55 -2.25
N ILE A 39 11.46 -15.36 -2.06
CA ILE A 39 12.19 -14.24 -2.66
C ILE A 39 12.14 -14.32 -4.18
N VAL A 40 12.46 -15.48 -4.76
CA VAL A 40 12.42 -15.67 -6.22
C VAL A 40 11.04 -15.44 -6.77
N THR A 41 10.01 -16.04 -6.16
CA THR A 41 8.61 -15.90 -6.61
C THR A 41 8.14 -14.44 -6.51
N THR A 42 8.51 -13.72 -5.46
CA THR A 42 8.11 -12.32 -5.25
C THR A 42 8.86 -11.38 -6.19
N LEU A 43 10.15 -11.61 -6.45
CA LEU A 43 10.94 -10.75 -7.32
C LEU A 43 10.75 -11.06 -8.81
N PHE A 44 10.26 -12.24 -9.17
CA PHE A 44 10.07 -12.65 -10.57
C PHE A 44 9.21 -11.69 -11.40
N PRO A 45 8.05 -11.19 -10.93
CA PRO A 45 7.27 -10.23 -11.70
C PRO A 45 8.04 -8.93 -11.99
N PHE A 46 8.85 -8.43 -11.05
CA PHE A 46 9.67 -7.23 -11.25
C PHE A 46 10.81 -7.49 -12.24
N TYR A 47 11.45 -8.65 -12.14
CA TYR A 47 12.43 -9.10 -13.13
C TYR A 47 11.81 -9.18 -14.51
N TRP A 48 10.60 -9.76 -14.62
CA TRP A 48 9.88 -9.88 -15.89
C TRP A 48 9.53 -8.51 -16.48
N LEU A 49 9.06 -7.56 -15.68
CA LEU A 49 8.85 -6.18 -16.13
C LEU A 49 10.14 -5.55 -16.66
N LEU A 50 11.29 -5.80 -15.99
CA LEU A 50 12.58 -5.30 -16.45
C LEU A 50 12.99 -5.91 -17.80
N VAL A 51 12.82 -7.24 -17.95
CA VAL A 51 13.08 -7.93 -19.24
C VAL A 51 12.20 -7.36 -20.34
N LEU A 52 10.91 -7.13 -20.05
CA LEU A 52 9.95 -6.56 -20.97
C LEU A 52 10.32 -5.11 -21.36
N ALA A 53 10.65 -4.27 -20.38
CA ALA A 53 11.06 -2.88 -20.61
C ALA A 53 12.33 -2.76 -21.46
N LEU A 54 13.27 -3.69 -21.29
CA LEU A 54 14.52 -3.70 -22.05
C LEU A 54 14.43 -4.40 -23.41
N THR A 55 13.30 -5.02 -23.75
CA THR A 55 13.10 -5.70 -25.03
C THR A 55 12.46 -4.75 -26.06
N PRO A 56 13.04 -4.58 -27.27
CA PRO A 56 12.41 -3.79 -28.34
C PRO A 56 11.01 -4.31 -28.67
N LEU A 57 10.06 -3.41 -28.93
CA LEU A 57 8.65 -3.75 -29.18
C LEU A 57 8.48 -4.84 -30.25
N ALA A 58 9.22 -4.76 -31.35
CA ALA A 58 9.16 -5.74 -32.47
C ALA A 58 9.58 -7.17 -32.08
N ARG A 59 10.23 -7.36 -30.92
CA ARG A 59 10.73 -8.66 -30.45
C ARG A 59 9.98 -9.22 -29.24
N ILE A 60 9.00 -8.50 -28.74
CA ILE A 60 8.23 -8.89 -27.53
C ILE A 60 7.50 -10.22 -27.74
N SER A 61 6.91 -10.45 -28.92
CA SER A 61 6.18 -11.70 -29.22
C SER A 61 7.05 -12.95 -29.14
N ASN A 62 8.36 -12.81 -29.32
CA ASN A 62 9.34 -13.90 -29.26
C ASN A 62 10.25 -13.82 -28.02
N MET A 63 9.82 -13.08 -26.99
CA MET A 63 10.59 -12.86 -25.77
C MET A 63 10.77 -14.16 -24.97
N GLY A 64 11.94 -14.32 -24.33
CA GLY A 64 12.24 -15.38 -23.37
C GLY A 64 12.48 -14.82 -21.99
N LEU A 65 13.12 -15.61 -21.13
CA LEU A 65 13.50 -15.18 -19.77
C LEU A 65 14.57 -14.08 -19.74
N VAL A 66 15.22 -13.80 -20.87
CA VAL A 66 16.19 -12.71 -21.03
C VAL A 66 15.75 -11.77 -22.15
N PRO A 67 16.12 -10.47 -22.10
CA PRO A 67 15.77 -9.54 -23.18
C PRO A 67 16.29 -10.00 -24.54
N LYS A 68 15.44 -10.03 -25.55
CA LYS A 68 15.85 -10.26 -26.95
C LYS A 68 16.20 -8.94 -27.62
N GLY A 69 17.44 -8.53 -27.50
CA GLY A 69 17.93 -7.18 -27.79
C GLY A 69 17.99 -6.37 -26.52
N PHE A 70 18.64 -5.19 -26.60
CA PHE A 70 18.80 -4.33 -25.44
C PHE A 70 18.35 -2.90 -25.80
N ASN A 71 17.19 -2.50 -25.29
CA ASN A 71 16.60 -1.18 -25.54
C ASN A 71 16.34 -0.42 -24.22
N PRO A 72 17.36 0.16 -23.57
CA PRO A 72 17.17 1.01 -22.40
C PRO A 72 16.46 2.33 -22.75
N GLY A 73 16.36 2.68 -24.05
CA GLY A 73 15.65 3.85 -24.53
C GLY A 73 14.18 3.90 -24.15
N SER A 74 13.55 2.75 -23.89
CA SER A 74 12.16 2.68 -23.43
C SER A 74 11.88 3.54 -22.19
N PHE A 75 12.85 3.69 -21.27
CA PHE A 75 12.70 4.52 -20.07
C PHE A 75 12.70 6.04 -20.37
N VAL A 76 13.21 6.45 -21.51
CA VAL A 76 13.16 7.85 -21.97
C VAL A 76 11.96 8.06 -22.88
N GLU A 77 11.74 7.13 -23.79
CA GLU A 77 10.65 7.15 -24.77
C GLU A 77 9.26 7.24 -24.12
N MET A 78 9.09 6.59 -22.96
CA MET A 78 7.83 6.66 -22.23
C MET A 78 7.46 8.09 -21.81
N PHE A 79 8.44 8.94 -21.48
CA PHE A 79 8.19 10.36 -21.14
C PHE A 79 7.99 11.23 -22.39
N GLN A 80 8.50 10.81 -23.53
CA GLN A 80 8.32 11.52 -24.81
C GLN A 80 6.94 11.25 -25.40
N LEU A 81 6.45 10.00 -25.28
CA LEU A 81 5.15 9.61 -25.81
C LEU A 81 3.99 10.15 -24.98
N LEU A 82 4.09 10.09 -23.66
CA LEU A 82 3.06 10.56 -22.74
C LEU A 82 3.68 11.45 -21.64
N PRO A 83 2.93 12.41 -21.09
CA PRO A 83 3.39 13.24 -19.96
C PRO A 83 3.38 12.44 -18.64
N PHE A 84 4.15 11.34 -18.59
CA PHE A 84 4.10 10.38 -17.47
C PHE A 84 4.47 11.01 -16.12
N HIS A 85 5.35 12.02 -16.13
CA HIS A 85 5.68 12.82 -14.95
C HIS A 85 4.46 13.51 -14.32
N ARG A 86 3.47 13.93 -15.13
CA ARG A 86 2.22 14.52 -14.61
C ARG A 86 1.33 13.47 -13.95
N TYR A 87 1.21 12.27 -14.53
CA TYR A 87 0.48 11.17 -13.91
C TYR A 87 1.10 10.79 -12.56
N MET A 88 2.44 10.74 -12.47
CA MET A 88 3.14 10.50 -11.21
C MET A 88 2.86 11.62 -10.20
N PHE A 89 2.95 12.88 -10.62
CA PHE A 89 2.63 14.02 -9.76
C PHE A 89 1.20 13.96 -9.24
N ASN A 90 0.23 13.69 -10.11
CA ASN A 90 -1.19 13.55 -9.73
C ASN A 90 -1.37 12.48 -8.66
N SER A 91 -0.81 11.28 -8.87
CA SER A 91 -0.89 10.20 -7.88
C SER A 91 -0.25 10.58 -6.54
N ILE A 92 0.92 11.19 -6.56
CA ILE A 92 1.60 11.65 -5.33
C ILE A 92 0.76 12.70 -4.62
N ALA A 93 0.27 13.70 -5.35
CA ALA A 93 -0.53 14.79 -4.79
C ALA A 93 -1.85 14.28 -4.18
N ILE A 94 -2.56 13.40 -4.90
CA ILE A 94 -3.81 12.79 -4.41
C ILE A 94 -3.53 11.93 -3.17
N ALA A 95 -2.49 11.07 -3.23
CA ALA A 95 -2.14 10.18 -2.13
C ALA A 95 -1.70 10.97 -0.88
N LEU A 96 -0.88 12.00 -1.02
CA LEU A 96 -0.47 12.86 0.09
C LEU A 96 -1.66 13.61 0.68
N THR A 97 -2.48 14.24 -0.15
CA THR A 97 -3.65 15.00 0.32
C THR A 97 -4.62 14.10 1.07
N THR A 98 -4.94 12.94 0.52
CA THR A 98 -5.80 11.94 1.17
C THR A 98 -5.18 11.48 2.49
N THR A 99 -3.87 11.17 2.50
CA THR A 99 -3.18 10.71 3.71
C THR A 99 -3.23 11.76 4.82
N VAL A 100 -3.00 13.03 4.49
CA VAL A 100 -3.08 14.13 5.48
C VAL A 100 -4.49 14.25 6.05
N ILE A 101 -5.53 14.23 5.19
CA ILE A 101 -6.93 14.31 5.62
C ILE A 101 -7.29 13.11 6.52
N VAL A 102 -6.94 11.91 6.10
CA VAL A 102 -7.26 10.67 6.82
C VAL A 102 -6.51 10.60 8.15
N LEU A 103 -5.23 11.00 8.20
CA LEU A 103 -4.50 11.08 9.46
C LEU A 103 -5.04 12.16 10.38
N PHE A 104 -5.40 13.31 9.85
CA PHE A 104 -5.94 14.41 10.65
C PHE A 104 -7.28 14.01 11.29
N ILE A 105 -8.26 13.61 10.51
CA ILE A 105 -9.58 13.19 11.01
C ILE A 105 -9.44 11.90 11.83
N GLY A 106 -8.67 10.94 11.33
CA GLY A 106 -8.41 9.66 11.99
C GLY A 106 -7.75 9.82 13.35
N SER A 107 -6.91 10.87 13.56
CA SER A 107 -6.31 11.13 14.87
C SER A 107 -7.33 11.54 15.92
N PHE A 108 -8.30 12.38 15.58
CA PHE A 108 -9.38 12.72 16.52
C PHE A 108 -10.24 11.50 16.84
N ALA A 109 -10.63 10.74 15.83
CA ALA A 109 -11.41 9.52 16.01
C ALA A 109 -10.61 8.46 16.79
N GLY A 110 -9.35 8.21 16.42
CA GLY A 110 -8.45 7.30 17.12
C GLY A 110 -8.23 7.68 18.58
N TYR A 111 -8.12 8.98 18.87
CA TYR A 111 -8.06 9.48 20.23
C TYR A 111 -9.38 9.23 20.99
N ALA A 112 -10.52 9.54 20.38
CA ALA A 112 -11.81 9.29 21.00
C ALA A 112 -12.02 7.80 21.31
N PHE A 113 -11.72 6.92 20.35
CA PHE A 113 -11.84 5.48 20.55
C PHE A 113 -10.70 4.86 21.39
N GLY A 114 -9.52 5.45 21.44
CA GLY A 114 -8.38 4.94 22.20
C GLY A 114 -8.37 5.37 23.67
N ARG A 115 -8.85 6.61 23.94
CA ARG A 115 -8.63 7.30 25.23
C ARG A 115 -9.90 7.70 25.98
N LEU A 116 -11.01 7.86 25.27
CA LEU A 116 -12.24 8.32 25.90
C LEU A 116 -13.18 7.14 26.18
N GLU A 117 -13.79 7.17 27.36
CA GLU A 117 -14.86 6.24 27.72
C GLU A 117 -16.21 6.84 27.37
N PHE A 118 -16.96 6.19 26.49
CA PHE A 118 -18.34 6.57 26.14
C PHE A 118 -19.19 5.35 25.78
N ARG A 119 -20.49 5.48 25.95
CA ARG A 119 -21.45 4.41 25.65
C ARG A 119 -21.45 4.13 24.15
N GLY A 120 -21.32 2.85 23.76
CA GLY A 120 -21.33 2.42 22.35
C GLY A 120 -19.97 2.46 21.67
N ARG A 121 -18.87 2.82 22.35
CA ARG A 121 -17.49 2.85 21.81
C ARG A 121 -17.15 1.60 21.00
N THR A 122 -17.28 0.43 21.59
CA THR A 122 -16.96 -0.85 20.94
C THR A 122 -17.88 -1.13 19.74
N GLY A 123 -19.21 -0.89 19.91
CA GLY A 123 -20.17 -1.09 18.83
C GLY A 123 -19.90 -0.18 17.62
N LEU A 124 -19.56 1.10 17.85
CA LEU A 124 -19.20 2.03 16.79
C LEU A 124 -17.88 1.64 16.11
N LEU A 125 -16.87 1.19 16.86
CA LEU A 125 -15.61 0.72 16.27
C LEU A 125 -15.82 -0.53 15.42
N LEU A 126 -16.64 -1.48 15.89
CA LEU A 126 -17.01 -2.67 15.11
C LEU A 126 -17.81 -2.30 13.87
N LEU A 127 -18.72 -1.32 13.94
CA LEU A 127 -19.46 -0.82 12.80
C LEU A 127 -18.52 -0.20 11.75
N LEU A 128 -17.56 0.62 12.16
CA LEU A 128 -16.55 1.20 11.27
C LEU A 128 -15.74 0.09 10.56
N LEU A 129 -15.32 -0.93 11.30
CA LEU A 129 -14.62 -2.08 10.72
C LEU A 129 -15.53 -2.87 9.77
N ALA A 130 -16.79 -3.10 10.12
CA ALA A 130 -17.72 -3.81 9.25
C ALA A 130 -17.95 -3.05 7.92
N ILE A 131 -18.07 -1.72 7.97
CA ILE A 131 -18.19 -0.88 6.78
C ILE A 131 -16.96 -0.98 5.89
N SER A 132 -15.75 -1.12 6.46
CA SER A 132 -14.50 -1.23 5.67
C SER A 132 -14.41 -2.52 4.85
N TYR A 133 -15.19 -3.55 5.18
CA TYR A 133 -15.31 -4.78 4.39
C TYR A 133 -16.37 -4.71 3.29
N PHE A 134 -17.11 -3.61 3.22
CA PHE A 134 -18.09 -3.45 2.14
C PHE A 134 -17.38 -3.31 0.79
N PRO A 135 -17.83 -4.03 -0.27
CA PRO A 135 -17.15 -4.00 -1.56
C PRO A 135 -17.11 -2.59 -2.14
N PRO A 136 -15.93 -2.01 -2.40
CA PRO A 136 -15.81 -0.67 -2.99
C PRO A 136 -16.58 -0.54 -4.32
N ALA A 137 -16.68 -1.64 -5.07
CA ALA A 137 -17.44 -1.72 -6.32
C ALA A 137 -18.91 -1.29 -6.19
N ALA A 138 -19.53 -1.54 -5.04
CA ALA A 138 -20.93 -1.18 -4.83
C ALA A 138 -21.17 0.35 -4.78
N PHE A 139 -20.13 1.12 -4.45
CA PHE A 139 -20.23 2.59 -4.35
C PHE A 139 -19.93 3.30 -5.68
N ILE A 140 -19.46 2.62 -6.70
CA ILE A 140 -18.99 3.25 -7.94
C ILE A 140 -20.08 4.05 -8.63
N LEU A 141 -21.19 3.41 -8.99
CA LEU A 141 -22.28 4.07 -9.71
C LEU A 141 -22.92 5.18 -8.88
N PRO A 142 -23.24 4.99 -7.59
CA PRO A 142 -23.72 6.06 -6.74
C PRO A 142 -22.77 7.26 -6.67
N LEU A 143 -21.48 7.02 -6.47
CA LEU A 143 -20.48 8.08 -6.39
C LEU A 143 -20.22 8.75 -7.75
N PHE A 144 -20.20 7.99 -8.84
CA PHE A 144 -20.10 8.55 -10.17
C PHE A 144 -21.25 9.51 -10.45
N ASN A 145 -22.50 9.08 -10.22
CA ASN A 145 -23.66 9.94 -10.38
C ASN A 145 -23.60 11.18 -9.48
N PHE A 146 -23.13 11.02 -8.25
CA PHE A 146 -22.95 12.13 -7.32
C PHE A 146 -21.92 13.14 -7.84
N PHE A 147 -20.74 12.70 -8.26
CA PHE A 147 -19.67 13.59 -8.70
C PHE A 147 -19.82 14.10 -10.14
N THR A 148 -20.77 13.58 -10.92
CA THR A 148 -21.14 14.13 -12.22
C THR A 148 -22.32 15.12 -12.15
N GLY A 149 -22.83 15.42 -10.96
CA GLY A 149 -23.93 16.36 -10.78
C GLY A 149 -25.31 15.77 -11.08
N ASN A 150 -25.42 14.46 -11.26
CA ASN A 150 -26.69 13.80 -11.67
C ASN A 150 -27.61 13.45 -10.49
N VAL A 151 -27.24 13.75 -9.26
CA VAL A 151 -28.05 13.54 -8.07
C VAL A 151 -28.63 14.87 -7.64
N SER A 152 -29.94 14.95 -7.51
CA SER A 152 -30.64 16.15 -6.99
C SER A 152 -31.51 15.77 -5.80
N VAL A 153 -31.35 16.52 -4.69
CA VAL A 153 -32.17 16.37 -3.47
C VAL A 153 -32.70 17.73 -3.09
N LEU A 154 -34.03 17.84 -2.96
CA LEU A 154 -34.72 19.09 -2.59
C LEU A 154 -34.36 20.29 -3.49
N GLY A 155 -34.10 20.04 -4.78
CA GLY A 155 -33.74 21.10 -5.73
C GLY A 155 -32.27 21.50 -5.73
N VAL A 156 -31.42 20.88 -4.88
CA VAL A 156 -30.00 21.11 -4.87
C VAL A 156 -29.31 19.95 -5.60
N SER A 157 -28.59 20.27 -6.67
CA SER A 157 -27.81 19.28 -7.41
C SER A 157 -26.50 18.98 -6.71
N SER A 158 -26.05 17.72 -6.81
CA SER A 158 -24.74 17.30 -6.33
C SER A 158 -23.61 18.02 -7.09
N PRO A 159 -22.38 18.11 -6.50
CA PRO A 159 -21.27 18.81 -7.15
C PRO A 159 -20.81 18.08 -8.41
N SER A 160 -20.43 18.84 -9.45
CA SER A 160 -19.79 18.30 -10.64
C SER A 160 -18.26 18.33 -10.45
N TRP A 161 -17.73 17.28 -9.80
CA TRP A 161 -16.29 17.16 -9.49
C TRP A 161 -15.57 16.15 -10.38
N PHE A 162 -16.25 15.56 -11.33
CA PHE A 162 -15.61 14.66 -12.31
C PHE A 162 -14.37 15.31 -12.92
N ASN A 163 -13.30 14.56 -13.08
CA ASN A 163 -12.01 15.09 -13.56
C ASN A 163 -11.29 16.07 -12.63
N THR A 164 -11.64 16.08 -11.34
CA THR A 164 -10.96 16.91 -10.34
C THR A 164 -10.36 16.06 -9.22
N PRO A 165 -9.37 16.60 -8.46
CA PRO A 165 -8.84 15.88 -7.29
C PRO A 165 -9.92 15.53 -6.26
N GLY A 166 -10.97 16.36 -6.14
CA GLY A 166 -12.06 16.15 -5.19
C GLY A 166 -12.81 14.84 -5.42
N ALA A 167 -13.02 14.44 -6.68
CA ALA A 167 -13.66 13.17 -7.02
C ALA A 167 -12.86 11.94 -6.63
N LEU A 168 -11.56 12.07 -6.37
CA LEU A 168 -10.68 11.00 -5.93
C LEU A 168 -10.39 11.08 -4.43
N VAL A 169 -9.98 12.24 -3.93
CA VAL A 169 -9.61 12.45 -2.52
C VAL A 169 -10.77 12.14 -1.58
N THR A 170 -12.02 12.51 -1.95
CA THR A 170 -13.17 12.29 -1.08
C THR A 170 -13.50 10.82 -0.86
N PRO A 171 -13.72 9.98 -1.90
CA PRO A 171 -14.00 8.57 -1.71
C PRO A 171 -12.80 7.81 -1.09
N PHE A 172 -11.57 8.16 -1.45
CA PHE A 172 -10.38 7.54 -0.85
C PHE A 172 -10.27 7.87 0.63
N SER A 173 -10.58 9.10 1.04
CA SER A 173 -10.61 9.46 2.45
C SER A 173 -11.61 8.61 3.23
N GLY A 174 -12.82 8.40 2.68
CA GLY A 174 -13.82 7.53 3.30
C GLY A 174 -13.38 6.07 3.36
N LEU A 175 -12.79 5.55 2.28
CA LEU A 175 -12.40 4.15 2.14
C LEU A 175 -11.26 3.75 3.10
N TYR A 176 -10.24 4.61 3.26
CA TYR A 176 -9.06 4.30 4.07
C TYR A 176 -9.11 4.80 5.51
N MET A 177 -10.12 5.60 5.86
CA MET A 177 -10.31 6.13 7.22
C MET A 177 -10.53 5.05 8.28
N PRO A 178 -11.36 4.00 8.08
CA PRO A 178 -11.60 2.99 9.12
C PRO A 178 -10.33 2.27 9.56
N LEU A 179 -9.48 1.87 8.64
CA LEU A 179 -8.21 1.22 8.95
C LEU A 179 -7.28 2.15 9.73
N THR A 180 -7.18 3.41 9.31
CA THR A 180 -6.38 4.43 9.98
C THR A 180 -6.88 4.67 11.41
N ILE A 181 -8.19 4.82 11.62
CA ILE A 181 -8.80 4.95 12.95
C ILE A 181 -8.45 3.74 13.82
N PHE A 182 -8.56 2.53 13.29
CA PHE A 182 -8.24 1.32 14.03
C PHE A 182 -6.78 1.27 14.48
N ILE A 183 -5.84 1.57 13.58
CA ILE A 183 -4.41 1.64 13.89
C ILE A 183 -4.16 2.68 14.98
N LEU A 184 -4.65 3.91 14.78
CA LEU A 184 -4.43 5.00 15.73
C LEU A 184 -5.09 4.74 17.10
N THR A 185 -6.29 4.14 17.12
CA THR A 185 -6.96 3.70 18.35
C THR A 185 -6.07 2.77 19.16
N THR A 186 -5.47 1.78 18.49
CA THR A 186 -4.59 0.80 19.13
C THR A 186 -3.34 1.46 19.72
N PHE A 187 -2.66 2.32 18.95
CA PHE A 187 -1.44 3.00 19.40
C PHE A 187 -1.70 4.02 20.49
N TYR A 188 -2.74 4.82 20.35
CA TYR A 188 -3.11 5.83 21.35
C TYR A 188 -3.53 5.19 22.69
N GLY A 189 -4.24 4.04 22.61
CA GLY A 189 -4.62 3.28 23.81
C GLY A 189 -3.47 2.60 24.55
N GLN A 190 -2.27 2.53 23.97
CA GLN A 190 -1.08 1.97 24.63
C GLN A 190 -0.31 2.99 25.47
N ILE A 191 -0.57 4.30 25.28
CA ILE A 191 0.12 5.35 26.03
C ILE A 191 -0.43 5.35 27.47
N PRO A 192 0.42 5.35 28.53
CA PRO A 192 -0.02 5.42 29.91
C PRO A 192 -0.86 6.66 30.20
N ASP A 193 -1.97 6.49 30.93
CA ASP A 193 -2.93 7.58 31.24
C ASP A 193 -2.27 8.73 31.97
N GLY A 194 -1.34 8.45 32.91
CA GLY A 194 -0.63 9.45 33.67
C GLY A 194 0.13 10.49 32.86
N LEU A 195 0.55 10.18 31.61
CA LEU A 195 1.22 11.15 30.76
C LEU A 195 0.24 12.19 30.19
N GLU A 196 -0.97 11.77 29.86
CA GLU A 196 -2.03 12.69 29.45
C GLU A 196 -2.51 13.54 30.61
N ASP A 197 -2.70 12.91 31.78
CA ASP A 197 -3.13 13.61 33.01
C ASP A 197 -2.11 14.65 33.45
N ALA A 198 -0.81 14.34 33.42
CA ALA A 198 0.24 15.30 33.72
C ALA A 198 0.16 16.54 32.81
N ALA A 199 0.02 16.34 31.51
CA ALA A 199 -0.12 17.44 30.56
C ALA A 199 -1.38 18.28 30.83
N ARG A 200 -2.47 17.66 31.28
CA ARG A 200 -3.72 18.36 31.65
C ARG A 200 -3.61 19.14 32.95
N VAL A 201 -2.87 18.62 33.93
CA VAL A 201 -2.55 19.35 35.17
C VAL A 201 -1.69 20.58 34.84
N GLU A 202 -0.81 20.49 33.86
CA GLU A 202 -0.02 21.63 33.35
C GLU A 202 -0.85 22.59 32.46
N GLY A 203 -2.15 22.39 32.31
CA GLY A 203 -3.08 23.29 31.62
C GLY A 203 -3.34 22.92 30.15
N ALA A 204 -2.90 21.76 29.64
CA ALA A 204 -3.25 21.35 28.33
C ALA A 204 -4.74 20.94 28.21
N THR A 205 -5.40 21.36 27.15
CA THR A 205 -6.71 20.80 26.78
C THR A 205 -6.55 19.37 26.27
N ARG A 206 -7.63 18.60 26.14
CA ARG A 206 -7.60 17.24 25.54
C ARG A 206 -6.99 17.24 24.14
N ILE A 207 -7.34 18.23 23.31
CA ILE A 207 -6.75 18.40 21.98
C ILE A 207 -5.27 18.78 22.09
N GLY A 208 -4.91 19.62 23.07
CA GLY A 208 -3.52 19.94 23.37
C GLY A 208 -2.71 18.71 23.77
N ALA A 209 -3.26 17.85 24.64
CA ALA A 209 -2.65 16.58 25.02
C ALA A 209 -2.49 15.62 23.84
N LEU A 210 -3.50 15.54 22.95
CA LEU A 210 -3.41 14.73 21.73
C LEU A 210 -2.19 15.12 20.88
N PHE A 211 -2.03 16.40 20.55
CA PHE A 211 -0.96 16.84 19.64
C PHE A 211 0.42 16.97 20.30
N ARG A 212 0.48 17.27 21.62
CA ARG A 212 1.76 17.49 22.34
C ARG A 212 2.30 16.24 23.00
N VAL A 213 1.46 15.26 23.34
CA VAL A 213 1.84 14.07 24.10
C VAL A 213 1.51 12.79 23.34
N ILE A 214 0.22 12.54 23.06
CA ILE A 214 -0.24 11.24 22.54
C ILE A 214 0.31 10.98 21.14
N MET A 215 0.14 11.90 20.21
CA MET A 215 0.58 11.73 18.82
C MET A 215 2.11 11.61 18.69
N PRO A 216 2.94 12.44 19.34
CA PRO A 216 4.39 12.27 19.30
C PRO A 216 4.87 10.96 19.91
N LEU A 217 4.31 10.51 21.04
CA LEU A 217 4.66 9.22 21.63
C LEU A 217 4.18 8.03 20.79
N SER A 218 3.12 8.20 20.03
CA SER A 218 2.60 7.20 19.08
C SER A 218 3.13 7.40 17.65
N ALA A 219 4.21 8.15 17.45
CA ALA A 219 4.76 8.46 16.12
C ALA A 219 4.97 7.22 15.22
N PRO A 220 5.42 6.05 15.72
CA PRO A 220 5.49 4.85 14.90
C PRO A 220 4.13 4.42 14.35
N GLY A 221 3.08 4.47 15.14
CA GLY A 221 1.71 4.14 14.74
C GLY A 221 1.15 5.14 13.72
N VAL A 222 1.38 6.45 13.94
CA VAL A 222 0.98 7.51 13.00
C VAL A 222 1.69 7.35 11.66
N ALA A 223 3.01 7.08 11.70
CA ALA A 223 3.79 6.84 10.48
C ALA A 223 3.30 5.59 9.73
N THR A 224 3.04 4.48 10.45
CA THR A 224 2.51 3.25 9.86
C THR A 224 1.16 3.49 9.18
N ALA A 225 0.23 4.14 9.88
CA ALA A 225 -1.08 4.48 9.31
C ALA A 225 -0.94 5.37 8.07
N GLY A 226 -0.06 6.38 8.12
CA GLY A 226 0.20 7.28 7.00
C GLY A 226 0.79 6.57 5.78
N VAL A 227 1.80 5.73 5.98
CA VAL A 227 2.44 4.99 4.89
C VAL A 227 1.48 3.99 4.26
N LEU A 228 0.72 3.25 5.06
CA LEU A 228 -0.28 2.31 4.54
C LEU A 228 -1.37 3.03 3.75
N THR A 229 -1.87 4.16 4.25
CA THR A 229 -2.85 4.99 3.51
C THR A 229 -2.26 5.50 2.20
N PHE A 230 -1.05 6.06 2.23
CA PHE A 230 -0.39 6.58 1.03
C PHE A 230 -0.23 5.49 -0.04
N ILE A 231 0.32 4.33 0.33
CA ILE A 231 0.52 3.20 -0.61
C ILE A 231 -0.81 2.75 -1.19
N SER A 232 -1.85 2.62 -0.37
CA SER A 232 -3.16 2.17 -0.80
C SER A 232 -3.81 3.14 -1.79
N VAL A 233 -3.74 4.44 -1.53
CA VAL A 233 -4.26 5.48 -2.45
C VAL A 233 -3.44 5.56 -3.72
N TYR A 234 -2.11 5.51 -3.63
CA TYR A 234 -1.22 5.60 -4.78
C TYR A 234 -1.45 4.46 -5.80
N ASN A 235 -1.75 3.27 -5.31
CA ASN A 235 -2.00 2.08 -6.12
C ASN A 235 -3.49 1.89 -6.48
N GLU A 236 -4.37 2.79 -6.03
CA GLU A 236 -5.79 2.63 -6.26
C GLU A 236 -6.12 2.83 -7.75
N PHE A 237 -6.75 1.83 -8.34
CA PHE A 237 -7.09 1.79 -9.75
C PHE A 237 -8.57 2.07 -10.01
N PHE A 238 -9.44 1.53 -9.18
CA PHE A 238 -10.84 1.33 -9.50
C PHE A 238 -11.66 2.63 -9.56
N PHE A 239 -11.57 3.45 -8.51
CA PHE A 239 -12.19 4.77 -8.51
C PHE A 239 -11.44 5.73 -9.46
N SER A 240 -10.12 5.60 -9.52
CA SER A 240 -9.30 6.38 -10.43
C SER A 240 -9.72 6.21 -11.89
N PHE A 241 -10.02 4.98 -12.29
CA PHE A 241 -10.47 4.64 -13.64
C PHE A 241 -11.84 5.26 -13.97
N LEU A 242 -12.73 5.36 -13.01
CA LEU A 242 -14.11 5.79 -13.23
C LEU A 242 -14.36 7.29 -12.97
N MET A 243 -13.54 7.92 -12.13
CA MET A 243 -13.73 9.32 -11.73
C MET A 243 -12.90 10.30 -12.56
N THR A 244 -12.10 9.80 -13.51
CA THR A 244 -11.31 10.61 -14.44
C THR A 244 -11.40 10.07 -15.86
N ASP A 245 -11.20 10.95 -16.84
CA ASP A 245 -11.20 10.60 -18.27
C ASP A 245 -9.85 10.05 -18.79
N GLY A 246 -8.91 9.82 -17.89
CA GLY A 246 -7.59 9.29 -18.23
C GLY A 246 -6.58 10.33 -18.69
N GLN A 247 -6.93 11.63 -18.76
CA GLN A 247 -6.00 12.69 -19.16
C GLN A 247 -5.20 13.22 -17.97
N ALA A 248 -3.88 13.32 -18.13
CA ALA A 248 -3.00 13.85 -17.09
C ALA A 248 -3.36 15.26 -16.62
N GLN A 249 -3.90 16.09 -17.52
CA GLN A 249 -4.34 17.47 -17.24
C GLN A 249 -5.59 17.48 -16.34
N HIS A 250 -6.39 16.43 -16.36
CA HIS A 250 -7.62 16.26 -15.62
C HIS A 250 -7.45 15.38 -14.37
N TRP A 251 -6.25 15.43 -13.79
CA TRP A 251 -5.90 14.73 -12.54
C TRP A 251 -5.92 13.19 -12.63
N ALA A 252 -5.90 12.62 -13.82
CA ALA A 252 -5.77 11.18 -13.95
C ALA A 252 -4.47 10.70 -13.27
N PRO A 253 -4.55 9.68 -12.39
CA PRO A 253 -3.38 9.18 -11.66
C PRO A 253 -2.53 8.23 -12.51
N ILE A 254 -1.44 7.73 -11.93
CA ILE A 254 -0.42 6.92 -12.59
C ILE A 254 -0.97 5.64 -13.26
N VAL A 255 -1.99 5.04 -12.69
CA VAL A 255 -2.66 3.85 -13.24
C VAL A 255 -3.21 4.11 -14.65
N TRP A 256 -3.76 5.30 -14.89
CA TRP A 256 -4.15 5.75 -16.22
C TRP A 256 -2.93 5.99 -17.13
N GLY A 257 -1.86 6.61 -16.58
CA GLY A 257 -0.63 6.83 -17.32
C GLY A 257 -0.03 5.53 -17.85
N ILE A 258 -0.09 4.44 -17.09
CA ILE A 258 0.37 3.11 -17.52
C ILE A 258 -0.57 2.55 -18.59
N LEU A 259 -1.90 2.64 -18.39
CA LEU A 259 -2.88 2.11 -19.35
C LEU A 259 -2.86 2.85 -20.69
N ASN A 260 -2.58 4.13 -20.72
CA ASN A 260 -2.59 4.95 -21.92
C ASN A 260 -1.47 4.60 -22.91
N TYR A 261 -0.52 3.72 -22.55
CA TYR A 261 0.37 3.07 -23.54
C TYR A 261 -0.31 1.95 -24.33
N GLN A 262 -1.55 1.58 -23.98
CA GLN A 262 -2.39 0.71 -24.79
C GLN A 262 -3.23 1.59 -25.73
N GLY A 263 -2.75 1.81 -26.94
CA GLY A 263 -3.54 2.47 -27.98
C GLY A 263 -4.57 1.53 -28.59
N GLN A 264 -5.49 2.10 -29.37
CA GLN A 264 -6.57 1.35 -30.00
C GLN A 264 -6.07 0.27 -30.99
N PHE A 265 -4.92 0.50 -31.63
CA PHE A 265 -4.35 -0.39 -32.65
C PHE A 265 -3.02 -1.02 -32.26
N GLN A 266 -2.36 -0.51 -31.22
CA GLN A 266 -1.05 -0.97 -30.81
C GLN A 266 -0.85 -0.78 -29.31
N ALA A 267 -0.36 -1.81 -28.62
CA ALA A 267 0.06 -1.74 -27.24
C ALA A 267 1.59 -1.67 -27.13
N TYR A 268 2.09 -0.66 -26.47
CA TYR A 268 3.53 -0.45 -26.22
C TYR A 268 3.93 -1.13 -24.90
N TYR A 269 3.95 -2.46 -24.88
CA TYR A 269 4.21 -3.24 -23.68
C TYR A 269 5.57 -2.94 -23.02
N ASN A 270 6.60 -2.63 -23.82
CA ASN A 270 7.91 -2.20 -23.32
C ASN A 270 7.81 -0.86 -22.56
N LEU A 271 7.05 0.10 -23.08
CA LEU A 271 6.85 1.39 -22.41
C LEU A 271 5.96 1.27 -21.18
N MET A 272 4.91 0.41 -21.23
CA MET A 272 4.10 0.10 -20.05
C MET A 272 4.95 -0.50 -18.94
N ALA A 273 5.84 -1.43 -19.28
CA ALA A 273 6.73 -2.06 -18.31
C ALA A 273 7.75 -1.05 -17.74
N ALA A 274 8.35 -0.20 -18.59
CA ALA A 274 9.23 0.87 -18.16
C ALA A 274 8.50 1.87 -17.23
N ALA A 275 7.28 2.28 -17.62
CA ALA A 275 6.43 3.16 -16.81
C ALA A 275 6.05 2.52 -15.47
N SER A 276 5.75 1.22 -15.43
CA SER A 276 5.45 0.50 -14.19
C SER A 276 6.65 0.47 -13.25
N ILE A 277 7.87 0.23 -13.77
CA ILE A 277 9.11 0.25 -12.96
C ILE A 277 9.36 1.64 -12.40
N VAL A 278 9.28 2.68 -13.23
CA VAL A 278 9.48 4.08 -12.79
C VAL A 278 8.36 4.49 -11.81
N GLY A 279 7.13 4.06 -12.08
CA GLY A 279 5.97 4.36 -11.25
C GLY A 279 6.03 3.77 -9.84
N VAL A 280 6.74 2.67 -9.64
CA VAL A 280 6.92 2.07 -8.30
C VAL A 280 7.95 2.84 -7.46
N LEU A 281 8.88 3.60 -8.07
CA LEU A 281 9.97 4.25 -7.34
C LEU A 281 9.52 5.15 -6.18
N PRO A 282 8.50 6.02 -6.28
CA PRO A 282 8.06 6.84 -5.16
C PRO A 282 7.64 6.02 -3.94
N VAL A 283 6.91 4.92 -4.17
CA VAL A 283 6.47 4.01 -3.11
C VAL A 283 7.66 3.24 -2.55
N ALA A 284 8.56 2.75 -3.39
CA ALA A 284 9.76 2.04 -2.96
C ALA A 284 10.65 2.92 -2.06
N VAL A 285 10.87 4.17 -2.44
CA VAL A 285 11.61 5.16 -1.63
C VAL A 285 10.90 5.40 -0.30
N LEU A 286 9.59 5.58 -0.30
CA LEU A 286 8.81 5.77 0.91
C LEU A 286 8.94 4.57 1.87
N VAL A 287 8.82 3.34 1.32
CA VAL A 287 8.94 2.11 2.12
C VAL A 287 10.34 1.97 2.71
N VAL A 288 11.40 2.24 1.95
CA VAL A 288 12.78 2.19 2.45
C VAL A 288 13.00 3.20 3.58
N ILE A 289 12.45 4.41 3.47
CA ILE A 289 12.57 5.43 4.52
C ILE A 289 11.76 5.05 5.78
N ALA A 290 10.58 4.45 5.58
CA ALA A 290 9.63 4.17 6.65
C ALA A 290 9.74 2.75 7.24
N GLN A 291 10.57 1.85 6.68
CA GLN A 291 10.62 0.43 7.01
C GLN A 291 10.77 0.14 8.52
N GLU A 292 11.65 0.85 9.22
CA GLU A 292 11.85 0.66 10.66
C GLU A 292 10.60 0.99 11.48
N ARG A 293 9.89 2.06 11.09
CA ARG A 293 8.65 2.50 11.76
C ARG A 293 7.48 1.58 11.45
N ILE A 294 7.41 1.07 10.22
CA ILE A 294 6.39 0.10 9.80
C ILE A 294 6.56 -1.20 10.57
N VAL A 295 7.79 -1.74 10.62
CA VAL A 295 8.07 -3.00 11.34
C VAL A 295 7.77 -2.84 12.83
N SER A 296 8.24 -1.77 13.47
CA SER A 296 7.95 -1.51 14.89
C SER A 296 6.45 -1.33 15.14
N GLY A 297 5.72 -0.70 14.22
CA GLY A 297 4.29 -0.51 14.31
C GLY A 297 3.49 -1.82 14.21
N LEU A 298 3.87 -2.70 13.30
CA LEU A 298 3.19 -4.00 13.12
C LEU A 298 3.50 -4.98 14.26
N THR A 299 4.72 -4.94 14.82
CA THR A 299 5.12 -5.84 15.91
C THR A 299 4.62 -5.39 17.28
N ALA A 300 4.43 -4.10 17.51
CA ALA A 300 3.89 -3.59 18.78
C ALA A 300 2.46 -4.11 19.08
N GLY A 301 1.69 -4.43 18.04
CA GLY A 301 0.37 -5.06 18.17
C GLY A 301 0.41 -6.56 18.48
N ALA A 302 1.51 -7.25 18.16
CA ALA A 302 1.64 -8.70 18.26
C ALA A 302 2.28 -9.19 19.58
N LEU A 303 2.88 -8.30 20.38
CA LEU A 303 3.61 -8.63 21.62
C LEU A 303 2.76 -8.50 22.90
N LYS A 304 1.42 -8.51 22.79
CA LYS A 304 0.51 -8.65 23.94
C LYS A 304 0.05 -10.10 24.06
N GLU A 305 0.96 -10.98 24.46
CA GLU A 305 0.65 -12.22 25.18
C GLU A 305 1.59 -12.34 26.38
#